data_187224d99198a908285003cb955af5e4
#
_entry.id   187224d99198a908285003cb955af5e4
#
_cell.length_a   1.000
_cell.length_b   1.000
_cell.length_c   1.000
_cell.angle_alpha   90.00
_cell.angle_beta   90.00
_cell.angle_gamma   90.00
#
_symmetry.space_group_name_H-M   'P 1'
#
loop_
_entity.id
_entity.type
_entity.pdbx_description
1 polymer ?
#
loop_
_entity_poly.entity_id
_entity_poly.type
_entity_poly.pdbx_seq_one_letter_code
_entity_poly.pdbx_strand_id
1 'polypeptide(L)'
;MMCSIDPETAQEATVTFAKYLRGNMDSLKQTNPVPFTQELEHLKKYLYIEKLRFGNKLNIEYDIQATDFVLPQLSIQPIVENAVKHGVGMKKKGGTVTIATRETDNAYEVIISDDGVGFDTTAQKKDDGRSHVGMENTQRRLKDMCGGEMIIESTPGEGTVATVRLPKEGQKNEDTVS
;
A
#
# COMPACT_ATOMS: atom_id res chain seq x y z
N MET A 1 -13.93 -22.28 -8.14
CA MET A 1 -12.97 -22.41 -7.03
C MET A 1 -13.45 -21.81 -5.69
N MET A 2 -14.58 -21.12 -5.66
CA MET A 2 -15.20 -20.62 -4.40
C MET A 2 -16.05 -21.65 -3.64
N CYS A 3 -16.28 -22.83 -4.20
CA CYS A 3 -17.13 -23.84 -3.58
C CYS A 3 -16.47 -24.65 -2.45
N SER A 4 -15.22 -24.37 -2.10
CA SER A 4 -14.51 -25.05 -0.99
C SER A 4 -14.22 -24.14 0.21
N ILE A 5 -14.72 -22.89 0.19
CA ILE A 5 -14.63 -21.98 1.32
C ILE A 5 -15.86 -22.26 2.20
N ASP A 6 -15.66 -22.41 3.52
CA ASP A 6 -16.78 -22.59 4.43
C ASP A 6 -17.71 -21.35 4.39
N PRO A 7 -19.01 -21.52 4.70
CA PRO A 7 -19.99 -20.44 4.57
C PRO A 7 -19.67 -19.20 5.41
N GLU A 8 -19.06 -19.36 6.58
CA GLU A 8 -18.70 -18.24 7.47
C GLU A 8 -17.59 -17.41 6.85
N THR A 9 -16.53 -18.05 6.36
CA THR A 9 -15.44 -17.36 5.61
C THR A 9 -15.97 -16.67 4.36
N ALA A 10 -16.91 -17.28 3.62
CA ALA A 10 -17.51 -16.68 2.44
C ALA A 10 -18.33 -15.42 2.79
N GLN A 11 -19.10 -15.48 3.89
CA GLN A 11 -19.85 -14.32 4.38
C GLN A 11 -18.93 -13.19 4.83
N GLU A 12 -17.89 -13.48 5.62
CA GLU A 12 -16.91 -12.50 6.07
C GLU A 12 -16.19 -11.84 4.88
N ALA A 13 -15.76 -12.63 3.90
CA ALA A 13 -15.14 -12.13 2.67
C ALA A 13 -16.06 -11.18 1.91
N THR A 14 -17.34 -11.52 1.78
CA THR A 14 -18.33 -10.70 1.09
C THR A 14 -18.53 -9.35 1.81
N VAL A 15 -18.69 -9.38 3.13
CA VAL A 15 -18.86 -8.16 3.95
C VAL A 15 -17.60 -7.29 3.89
N THR A 16 -16.42 -7.90 3.99
CA THR A 16 -15.14 -7.19 3.93
C THR A 16 -14.93 -6.55 2.56
N PHE A 17 -15.25 -7.26 1.48
CA PHE A 17 -15.18 -6.74 0.12
C PHE A 17 -16.14 -5.57 -0.10
N ALA A 18 -17.38 -5.66 0.40
CA ALA A 18 -18.33 -4.54 0.33
C ALA A 18 -17.82 -3.30 1.09
N LYS A 19 -17.23 -3.49 2.28
CA LYS A 19 -16.61 -2.39 3.06
C LYS A 19 -15.41 -1.79 2.33
N TYR A 20 -14.58 -2.62 1.70
CA TYR A 20 -13.44 -2.19 0.90
C TYR A 20 -13.89 -1.33 -0.31
N LEU A 21 -14.87 -1.80 -1.09
CA LEU A 21 -15.39 -1.05 -2.23
C LEU A 21 -16.01 0.29 -1.81
N ARG A 22 -16.76 0.32 -0.72
CA ARG A 22 -17.33 1.57 -0.18
C ARG A 22 -16.23 2.54 0.21
N GLY A 23 -15.17 2.09 0.90
CA GLY A 23 -14.02 2.91 1.24
C GLY A 23 -13.34 3.51 0.01
N ASN A 24 -13.19 2.75 -1.09
CA ASN A 24 -12.67 3.27 -2.34
C ASN A 24 -13.57 4.36 -2.95
N MET A 25 -14.89 4.19 -2.91
CA MET A 25 -15.84 5.20 -3.40
C MET A 25 -15.82 6.48 -2.56
N ASP A 26 -15.74 6.35 -1.24
CA ASP A 26 -15.71 7.49 -0.32
C ASP A 26 -14.39 8.28 -0.49
N SER A 27 -13.28 7.59 -0.78
CA SER A 27 -11.98 8.21 -1.01
C SER A 27 -11.91 9.10 -2.25
N LEU A 28 -12.76 8.87 -3.26
CA LEU A 28 -12.85 9.73 -4.44
C LEU A 28 -13.37 11.14 -4.12
N LYS A 29 -14.02 11.32 -2.97
CA LYS A 29 -14.57 12.59 -2.49
C LYS A 29 -13.62 13.30 -1.52
N GLN A 30 -12.60 12.60 -1.01
CA GLN A 30 -11.65 13.15 -0.05
C GLN A 30 -10.56 13.95 -0.78
N THR A 31 -10.45 15.22 -0.39
CA THR A 31 -9.41 16.13 -0.87
C THR A 31 -8.32 16.39 0.17
N ASN A 32 -8.58 16.08 1.45
CA ASN A 32 -7.66 16.29 2.56
C ASN A 32 -6.87 15.01 2.89
N PRO A 33 -5.66 15.13 3.43
CA PRO A 33 -4.94 14.01 4.01
C PRO A 33 -5.75 13.32 5.13
N VAL A 34 -5.54 12.03 5.30
CA VAL A 34 -6.19 11.22 6.34
C VAL A 34 -5.14 10.64 7.30
N PRO A 35 -5.50 10.31 8.54
CA PRO A 35 -4.60 9.61 9.45
C PRO A 35 -4.11 8.28 8.85
N PHE A 36 -2.83 7.96 9.05
CA PHE A 36 -2.25 6.69 8.59
C PHE A 36 -3.02 5.47 9.09
N THR A 37 -3.55 5.53 10.31
CA THR A 37 -4.36 4.46 10.89
C THR A 37 -5.60 4.14 10.06
N GLN A 38 -6.24 5.16 9.46
CA GLN A 38 -7.38 4.97 8.56
C GLN A 38 -6.96 4.28 7.25
N GLU A 39 -5.84 4.70 6.66
CA GLU A 39 -5.26 4.08 5.46
C GLU A 39 -4.87 2.62 5.74
N LEU A 40 -4.23 2.34 6.89
CA LEU A 40 -3.85 1.01 7.31
C LEU A 40 -5.06 0.07 7.47
N GLU A 41 -6.13 0.55 8.12
CA GLU A 41 -7.36 -0.24 8.27
C GLU A 41 -8.05 -0.52 6.92
N HIS A 42 -7.97 0.41 5.99
CA HIS A 42 -8.46 0.19 4.63
C HIS A 42 -7.60 -0.86 3.89
N LEU A 43 -6.28 -0.74 4.03
CA LEU A 43 -5.30 -1.66 3.43
C LEU A 43 -5.44 -3.09 3.97
N LYS A 44 -5.70 -3.27 5.27
CA LYS A 44 -5.94 -4.59 5.88
C LYS A 44 -7.12 -5.31 5.24
N LYS A 45 -8.19 -4.59 4.87
CA LYS A 45 -9.35 -5.18 4.16
C LYS A 45 -8.97 -5.70 2.78
N TYR A 46 -8.19 -4.93 2.04
CA TYR A 46 -7.63 -5.36 0.76
C TYR A 46 -6.77 -6.61 0.91
N LEU A 47 -5.82 -6.59 1.84
CA LEU A 47 -4.89 -7.69 2.09
C LEU A 47 -5.59 -8.96 2.57
N TYR A 48 -6.67 -8.84 3.36
CA TYR A 48 -7.50 -9.97 3.74
C TYR A 48 -8.09 -10.67 2.51
N ILE A 49 -8.62 -9.90 1.55
CA ILE A 49 -9.20 -10.44 0.31
C ILE A 49 -8.12 -11.13 -0.53
N GLU A 50 -6.96 -10.50 -0.68
CA GLU A 50 -5.83 -11.09 -1.43
C GLU A 50 -5.29 -12.34 -0.73
N LYS A 51 -5.27 -12.38 0.60
CA LYS A 51 -4.89 -13.57 1.36
C LYS A 51 -5.82 -14.75 1.11
N LEU A 52 -7.13 -14.51 1.00
CA LEU A 52 -8.09 -15.55 0.61
C LEU A 52 -7.84 -16.05 -0.82
N ARG A 53 -7.45 -15.16 -1.72
CA ARG A 53 -7.16 -15.47 -3.12
C ARG A 53 -5.87 -16.25 -3.30
N PHE A 54 -4.78 -15.83 -2.66
CA PHE A 54 -3.45 -16.42 -2.79
C PHE A 54 -3.18 -17.55 -1.80
N GLY A 55 -3.97 -17.64 -0.71
CA GLY A 55 -3.81 -18.66 0.32
C GLY A 55 -2.43 -18.58 0.98
N ASN A 56 -1.79 -19.74 1.11
CA ASN A 56 -0.47 -19.86 1.73
C ASN A 56 0.69 -19.26 0.90
N LYS A 57 0.42 -18.82 -0.33
CA LYS A 57 1.44 -18.19 -1.16
C LYS A 57 1.69 -16.72 -0.83
N LEU A 58 0.79 -16.07 -0.11
CA LEU A 58 0.97 -14.70 0.34
C LEU A 58 1.15 -14.68 1.85
N ASN A 59 2.31 -14.28 2.33
CA ASN A 59 2.51 -13.91 3.72
C ASN A 59 2.49 -12.39 3.85
N ILE A 60 1.95 -11.88 4.97
CA ILE A 60 1.82 -10.45 5.24
C ILE A 60 2.38 -10.19 6.63
N GLU A 61 3.33 -9.28 6.72
CA GLU A 61 3.97 -8.88 7.96
C GLU A 61 3.78 -7.38 8.20
N TYR A 62 3.58 -7.02 9.48
CA TYR A 62 3.42 -5.64 9.92
C TYR A 62 4.46 -5.30 10.96
N ASP A 63 5.24 -4.24 10.73
CA ASP A 63 6.20 -3.66 11.67
C ASP A 63 5.91 -2.16 11.82
N ILE A 64 4.81 -1.86 12.53
CA ILE A 64 4.26 -0.52 12.67
C ILE A 64 4.81 0.12 13.94
N GLN A 65 5.79 1.01 13.81
CA GLN A 65 6.43 1.72 14.92
C GLN A 65 5.97 3.18 15.04
N ALA A 66 5.39 3.76 13.98
CA ALA A 66 4.84 5.11 13.97
C ALA A 66 3.46 5.12 13.34
N THR A 67 2.52 5.86 13.93
CA THR A 67 1.13 5.98 13.44
C THR A 67 0.60 7.40 13.46
N ASP A 68 1.29 8.33 14.12
CA ASP A 68 0.82 9.71 14.35
C ASP A 68 1.24 10.64 13.20
N PHE A 69 0.73 10.36 12.01
CA PHE A 69 0.94 11.17 10.82
C PHE A 69 -0.22 11.02 9.83
N VAL A 70 -0.29 11.97 8.89
CA VAL A 70 -1.31 12.01 7.84
C VAL A 70 -0.70 11.83 6.46
N LEU A 71 -1.49 11.32 5.53
CA LEU A 71 -1.09 11.12 4.14
C LEU A 71 -2.32 11.18 3.22
N PRO A 72 -2.13 11.37 1.90
CA PRO A 72 -3.26 11.34 0.98
C PRO A 72 -3.90 9.95 0.98
N GLN A 73 -5.23 9.90 1.08
CA GLN A 73 -5.96 8.63 1.07
C GLN A 73 -5.67 7.81 -0.19
N LEU A 74 -5.60 6.48 -0.08
CA LEU A 74 -5.24 5.53 -1.14
C LEU A 74 -3.86 5.81 -1.74
N SER A 75 -2.89 6.29 -0.96
CA SER A 75 -1.51 6.48 -1.43
C SER A 75 -0.63 5.27 -1.17
N ILE A 76 -0.92 4.48 -0.14
CA ILE A 76 -0.16 3.26 0.17
C ILE A 76 -0.71 2.04 -0.59
N GLN A 77 -2.02 2.01 -0.83
CA GLN A 77 -2.66 0.88 -1.49
C GLN A 77 -2.06 0.53 -2.86
N PRO A 78 -1.81 1.45 -3.82
CA PRO A 78 -1.22 1.09 -5.11
C PRO A 78 0.16 0.46 -5.00
N ILE A 79 0.95 0.86 -3.98
CA ILE A 79 2.27 0.31 -3.72
C ILE A 79 2.14 -1.15 -3.25
N VAL A 80 1.26 -1.40 -2.28
CA VAL A 80 0.99 -2.76 -1.78
C VAL A 80 0.34 -3.63 -2.84
N GLU A 81 -0.54 -3.09 -3.69
CA GLU A 81 -1.09 -3.83 -4.83
C GLU A 81 0.00 -4.30 -5.78
N ASN A 82 1.00 -3.46 -6.07
CA ASN A 82 2.13 -3.84 -6.89
C ASN A 82 2.97 -4.94 -6.23
N ALA A 83 3.29 -4.83 -4.94
CA ALA A 83 4.00 -5.85 -4.18
C ALA A 83 3.27 -7.20 -4.22
N VAL A 84 1.96 -7.20 -4.00
CA VAL A 84 1.14 -8.43 -4.00
C VAL A 84 1.02 -9.02 -5.41
N LYS A 85 0.64 -8.22 -6.42
CA LYS A 85 0.31 -8.72 -7.78
C LYS A 85 1.53 -8.97 -8.63
N HIS A 86 2.48 -8.03 -8.64
CA HIS A 86 3.64 -8.02 -9.52
C HIS A 86 4.93 -8.50 -8.84
N GLY A 87 5.01 -8.39 -7.51
CA GLY A 87 6.09 -8.97 -6.72
C GLY A 87 5.82 -10.44 -6.40
N VAL A 88 5.15 -10.68 -5.27
CA VAL A 88 4.90 -12.02 -4.73
C VAL A 88 4.00 -12.88 -5.61
N GLY A 89 2.96 -12.29 -6.21
CA GLY A 89 1.98 -13.00 -7.04
C GLY A 89 2.58 -13.65 -8.29
N MET A 90 3.69 -13.15 -8.80
CA MET A 90 4.43 -13.71 -9.94
C MET A 90 5.39 -14.83 -9.52
N LYS A 91 5.68 -15.00 -8.24
CA LYS A 91 6.61 -16.00 -7.72
C LYS A 91 5.88 -17.33 -7.50
N LYS A 92 6.34 -18.42 -8.13
CA LYS A 92 5.66 -19.73 -8.05
C LYS A 92 5.50 -20.24 -6.61
N LYS A 93 6.50 -19.99 -5.76
CA LYS A 93 6.51 -20.41 -4.35
C LYS A 93 5.74 -19.45 -3.43
N GLY A 94 5.30 -18.30 -3.95
CA GLY A 94 4.79 -17.21 -3.14
C GLY A 94 5.91 -16.44 -2.44
N GLY A 95 5.53 -15.59 -1.49
CA GLY A 95 6.48 -14.77 -0.72
C GLY A 95 5.78 -13.94 0.34
N THR A 96 6.52 -12.96 0.85
CA THR A 96 6.12 -12.08 1.93
C THR A 96 6.04 -10.63 1.45
N VAL A 97 4.99 -9.94 1.86
CA VAL A 97 4.89 -8.48 1.79
C VAL A 97 4.95 -7.94 3.20
N THR A 98 5.90 -7.06 3.47
CA THR A 98 6.07 -6.40 4.76
C THR A 98 5.66 -4.94 4.65
N ILE A 99 4.87 -4.48 5.62
CA ILE A 99 4.46 -3.08 5.76
C ILE A 99 5.05 -2.58 7.06
N ALA A 100 5.95 -1.62 6.96
CA ALA A 100 6.62 -1.05 8.12
C ALA A 100 6.44 0.46 8.18
N THR A 101 6.45 1.02 9.38
CA THR A 101 6.53 2.47 9.58
C THR A 101 7.61 2.82 10.57
N ARG A 102 8.26 3.95 10.34
CA ARG A 102 9.31 4.50 11.18
C ARG A 102 9.10 5.99 11.36
N GLU A 103 9.56 6.48 12.48
CA GLU A 103 9.74 7.90 12.74
C GLU A 103 11.23 8.21 12.77
N THR A 104 11.63 9.21 12.01
CA THR A 104 12.98 9.78 12.01
C THR A 104 12.95 11.19 12.58
N ASP A 105 14.10 11.84 12.72
CA ASP A 105 14.17 13.21 13.23
C ASP A 105 13.34 14.18 12.40
N ASN A 106 13.30 14.00 11.07
CA ASN A 106 12.72 14.96 10.13
C ASN A 106 11.51 14.44 9.35
N ALA A 107 11.17 13.16 9.43
CA ALA A 107 10.14 12.56 8.61
C ALA A 107 9.48 11.34 9.27
N TYR A 108 8.28 11.00 8.80
CA TYR A 108 7.69 9.67 8.92
C TYR A 108 7.95 8.89 7.63
N GLU A 109 8.22 7.61 7.76
CA GLU A 109 8.48 6.72 6.63
C GLU A 109 7.48 5.56 6.66
N VAL A 110 6.86 5.27 5.50
CA VAL A 110 6.09 4.04 5.26
C VAL A 110 6.88 3.21 4.26
N ILE A 111 7.29 2.03 4.69
CA ILE A 111 8.15 1.13 3.92
C ILE A 111 7.34 -0.11 3.55
N ILE A 112 7.19 -0.35 2.26
CA ILE A 112 6.57 -1.55 1.72
C ILE A 112 7.66 -2.36 1.03
N SER A 113 7.92 -3.57 1.51
CA SER A 113 8.88 -4.47 0.89
C SER A 113 8.23 -5.79 0.51
N ASP A 114 8.65 -6.35 -0.61
CA ASP A 114 8.31 -7.70 -1.03
C ASP A 114 9.57 -8.49 -1.40
N ASP A 115 9.54 -9.78 -1.15
CA ASP A 115 10.55 -10.74 -1.58
C ASP A 115 10.18 -11.39 -2.94
N GLY A 116 9.44 -10.67 -3.77
CA GLY A 116 8.92 -11.12 -5.05
C GLY A 116 9.96 -11.28 -6.16
N VAL A 117 9.51 -11.12 -7.40
CA VAL A 117 10.39 -11.27 -8.57
C VAL A 117 11.29 -10.05 -8.83
N GLY A 118 10.97 -8.91 -8.25
CA GLY A 118 11.68 -7.65 -8.51
C GLY A 118 11.68 -7.25 -9.99
N PHE A 119 12.32 -6.13 -10.30
CA PHE A 119 12.48 -5.63 -11.66
C PHE A 119 13.72 -4.73 -11.76
N ASP A 120 14.19 -4.53 -12.98
CA ASP A 120 15.29 -3.61 -13.27
C ASP A 120 14.76 -2.16 -13.34
N THR A 121 15.13 -1.33 -12.37
CA THR A 121 14.73 0.08 -12.31
C THR A 121 15.42 0.95 -13.36
N THR A 122 16.51 0.46 -13.97
CA THR A 122 17.28 1.16 -15.02
C THR A 122 16.82 0.82 -16.44
N ALA A 123 16.10 -0.30 -16.61
CA ALA A 123 15.59 -0.70 -17.90
C ALA A 123 14.59 0.33 -18.42
N GLN A 124 14.80 0.81 -19.64
CA GLN A 124 13.85 1.71 -20.30
C GLN A 124 12.44 1.10 -20.23
N LYS A 125 11.51 1.88 -19.65
CA LYS A 125 10.11 1.52 -19.44
C LYS A 125 9.52 0.98 -20.76
N LYS A 126 9.42 -0.35 -20.90
CA LYS A 126 8.50 -0.91 -21.90
C LYS A 126 7.10 -0.68 -21.36
N ASP A 127 6.41 0.19 -22.05
CA ASP A 127 5.11 0.74 -21.72
C ASP A 127 4.04 -0.37 -21.77
N ASP A 128 3.70 -0.97 -20.64
CA ASP A 128 2.45 -1.71 -20.46
C ASP A 128 1.35 -0.86 -19.79
N GLY A 129 1.55 0.45 -19.79
CA GLY A 129 0.54 1.54 -19.70
C GLY A 129 -0.30 1.63 -18.43
N ARG A 130 -0.41 0.61 -17.59
CA ARG A 130 -1.39 0.59 -16.48
C ARG A 130 -0.80 0.68 -15.08
N SER A 131 0.37 0.15 -14.85
CA SER A 131 1.01 0.14 -13.52
C SER A 131 1.67 1.49 -13.19
N HIS A 132 2.22 2.17 -14.21
CA HIS A 132 2.96 3.42 -14.01
C HIS A 132 2.06 4.62 -13.70
N VAL A 133 0.86 4.70 -14.30
CA VAL A 133 -0.08 5.83 -14.09
C VAL A 133 -0.52 5.90 -12.60
N GLY A 134 -0.74 4.75 -11.95
CA GLY A 134 -1.12 4.69 -10.55
C GLY A 134 -0.01 5.20 -9.62
N MET A 135 1.23 4.78 -9.87
CA MET A 135 2.39 5.18 -9.06
C MET A 135 2.76 6.65 -9.25
N GLU A 136 2.74 7.14 -10.50
CA GLU A 136 2.99 8.56 -10.81
C GLU A 136 1.94 9.48 -10.16
N ASN A 137 0.66 9.09 -10.21
CA ASN A 137 -0.41 9.83 -9.53
C ASN A 137 -0.23 9.83 -8.02
N THR A 138 0.17 8.69 -7.43
CA THR A 138 0.48 8.58 -6.00
C THR A 138 1.63 9.49 -5.62
N GLN A 139 2.73 9.46 -6.36
CA GLN A 139 3.89 10.31 -6.10
C GLN A 139 3.55 11.80 -6.18
N ARG A 140 2.78 12.20 -7.20
CA ARG A 140 2.32 13.59 -7.34
C ARG A 140 1.46 14.02 -6.14
N ARG A 141 0.49 13.20 -5.74
CA ARG A 141 -0.39 13.50 -4.60
C ARG A 141 0.38 13.59 -3.27
N LEU A 142 1.32 12.70 -3.03
CA LEU A 142 2.21 12.74 -1.86
C LEU A 142 2.97 14.08 -1.81
N LYS A 143 3.54 14.48 -2.95
CA LYS A 143 4.28 15.75 -3.06
C LYS A 143 3.38 16.96 -2.85
N ASP A 144 2.24 17.02 -3.55
CA ASP A 144 1.36 18.20 -3.56
C ASP A 144 0.62 18.40 -2.23
N MET A 145 0.24 17.31 -1.55
CA MET A 145 -0.58 17.38 -0.34
C MET A 145 0.23 17.34 0.97
N CYS A 146 1.36 16.66 0.98
CA CYS A 146 2.14 16.44 2.21
C CYS A 146 3.63 16.80 2.07
N GLY A 147 4.07 17.33 0.92
CA GLY A 147 5.49 17.55 0.63
C GLY A 147 6.32 16.26 0.61
N GLY A 148 5.64 15.11 0.51
CA GLY A 148 6.26 13.80 0.59
C GLY A 148 6.89 13.35 -0.73
N GLU A 149 7.70 12.31 -0.63
CA GLU A 149 8.35 11.65 -1.77
C GLU A 149 8.18 10.14 -1.71
N MET A 150 8.37 9.48 -2.84
CA MET A 150 8.36 8.03 -2.94
C MET A 150 9.63 7.56 -3.65
N ILE A 151 10.36 6.66 -3.01
CA ILE A 151 11.60 6.06 -3.51
C ILE A 151 11.33 4.57 -3.72
N ILE A 152 11.73 4.04 -4.89
CA ILE A 152 11.56 2.61 -5.22
C ILE A 152 12.91 2.04 -5.57
N GLU A 153 13.29 0.97 -4.86
CA GLU A 153 14.50 0.17 -5.07
C GLU A 153 14.06 -1.25 -5.38
N SER A 154 14.53 -1.80 -6.50
CA SER A 154 14.18 -3.15 -6.92
C SER A 154 15.34 -3.82 -7.63
N THR A 155 15.51 -5.11 -7.37
CA THR A 155 16.50 -5.95 -8.00
C THR A 155 15.83 -7.22 -8.53
N PRO A 156 16.04 -7.58 -9.82
CA PRO A 156 15.49 -8.81 -10.38
C PRO A 156 15.86 -10.04 -9.55
N GLY A 157 14.86 -10.78 -9.10
CA GLY A 157 15.00 -11.99 -8.29
C GLY A 157 15.09 -11.77 -6.78
N GLU A 158 15.23 -10.53 -6.30
CA GLU A 158 15.38 -10.20 -4.87
C GLU A 158 14.14 -9.53 -4.28
N GLY A 159 13.31 -8.89 -5.13
CA GLY A 159 12.09 -8.20 -4.72
C GLY A 159 12.17 -6.69 -4.86
N THR A 160 11.27 -6.00 -4.16
CA THR A 160 11.13 -4.53 -4.24
C THR A 160 10.98 -3.93 -2.84
N VAL A 161 11.59 -2.77 -2.65
CA VAL A 161 11.36 -1.89 -1.49
C VAL A 161 10.88 -0.54 -2.00
N ALA A 162 9.71 -0.12 -1.53
CA ALA A 162 9.17 1.21 -1.79
C ALA A 162 9.07 1.97 -0.46
N THR A 163 9.71 3.12 -0.39
CA THR A 163 9.69 4.00 0.79
C THR A 163 8.94 5.28 0.47
N VAL A 164 7.87 5.54 1.20
CA VAL A 164 7.17 6.83 1.21
C VAL A 164 7.70 7.61 2.39
N ARG A 165 8.29 8.77 2.13
CA ARG A 165 8.82 9.68 3.14
C ARG A 165 7.94 10.93 3.22
N LEU A 166 7.47 11.25 4.42
CA LEU A 166 6.57 12.36 4.72
C LEU A 166 7.26 13.32 5.70
N PRO A 167 7.67 14.52 5.27
CA PRO A 167 8.32 15.49 6.15
C PRO A 167 7.42 15.88 7.32
N LYS A 168 7.97 15.98 8.54
CA LYS A 168 7.22 16.40 9.73
C LYS A 168 6.66 17.82 9.62
N GLU A 169 7.33 18.71 8.88
CA GLU A 169 6.87 20.08 8.63
C GLU A 169 5.56 20.12 7.82
N GLY A 170 5.31 19.12 6.96
CA GLY A 170 4.07 18.97 6.20
C GLY A 170 2.93 18.29 6.96
N GLN A 171 3.14 17.89 8.22
CA GLN A 171 2.18 17.13 9.03
C GLN A 171 1.36 18.00 10.00
N LYS A 172 1.44 19.33 9.89
CA LYS A 172 0.66 20.23 10.74
C LYS A 172 -0.83 20.08 10.41
N ASN A 173 -1.57 19.45 11.31
CA ASN A 173 -3.03 19.47 11.30
C ASN A 173 -3.51 20.92 11.47
N GLU A 174 -4.52 21.32 10.68
CA GLU A 174 -5.20 22.63 10.82
C GLU A 174 -6.01 22.77 12.13
N ASP A 175 -5.87 21.85 13.08
CA ASP A 175 -6.61 21.84 14.35
C ASP A 175 -6.02 22.76 15.43
N THR A 176 -5.15 23.72 15.06
CA THR A 176 -4.65 24.73 16.02
C THR A 176 -4.99 26.15 15.57
N VAL A 177 -6.27 26.42 15.35
CA VAL A 177 -6.80 27.79 15.34
C VAL A 177 -7.90 27.85 16.40
N SER A 178 -7.51 28.27 17.60
CA SER A 178 -8.42 28.73 18.63
C SER A 178 -8.78 30.17 18.37
#